data_1a9f5ce969d4db50a290d01067134c19
#
_entry.id   1a9f5ce969d4db50a290d01067134c19
#
_cell.length_a   1.000
_cell.length_b   1.000
_cell.length_c   1.000
_cell.angle_alpha   90.00
_cell.angle_beta   90.00
_cell.angle_gamma   90.00
#
_symmetry.space_group_name_H-M   'P 1'
#
loop_
_entity.id
_entity.type
_entity.pdbx_description
1 polymer ?
#
loop_
_entity_poly.entity_id
_entity_poly.type
_entity_poly.pdbx_seq_one_letter_code
_entity_poly.pdbx_strand_id
1 'polypeptide(L)'
;PAIEHLCMHNCGEPLLHYDIFKMFDYAHKAGVNYIVMNTNGTLLNEKMIHQIVESPLNIIRFSIDGSAETFKKIRGVELDKIEANILRLKEVKEAERPELSMGVVFTVEEETQQDTDEYIKHWENIVDHVRTQPKLIQSPRKEPCPEPFGKDYGKLVVLWDGTVIPCCVDYNASLKLGNAKTEQVSDLWKNEEVKTLRYQHEKGSYPKVCANCNECEISKTNKRFFFDEIQEVI
;
A
#
# COMPACT_ATOMS: atom_id res chain seq x y z
N PRO A 1 16.17 -12.28 7.60
CA PRO A 1 15.99 -10.83 7.68
C PRO A 1 14.75 -10.51 8.49
N ALA A 2 14.80 -9.46 9.31
CA ALA A 2 13.63 -8.97 10.02
C ALA A 2 12.66 -8.33 9.00
N ILE A 3 11.36 -8.40 9.27
CA ILE A 3 10.37 -7.64 8.51
C ILE A 3 10.42 -6.20 9.06
N GLU A 4 10.85 -5.26 8.25
CA GLU A 4 10.96 -3.86 8.65
C GLU A 4 9.61 -3.15 8.51
N HIS A 5 8.90 -3.42 7.41
CA HIS A 5 7.64 -2.79 7.07
C HIS A 5 6.57 -3.82 6.76
N LEU A 6 5.36 -3.57 7.25
CA LEU A 6 4.19 -4.39 6.97
C LEU A 6 3.07 -3.53 6.39
N CYS A 7 2.72 -3.77 5.12
CA CYS A 7 1.57 -3.16 4.47
C CYS A 7 0.36 -4.09 4.64
N MET A 8 -0.63 -3.66 5.42
CA MET A 8 -1.84 -4.42 5.71
C MET A 8 -2.95 -4.16 4.69
N HIS A 9 -2.55 -4.06 3.44
CA HIS A 9 -3.43 -3.89 2.29
C HIS A 9 -2.78 -4.46 1.02
N ASN A 10 -3.63 -4.89 0.08
CA ASN A 10 -3.23 -5.20 -1.31
C ASN A 10 -4.47 -4.99 -2.20
N CYS A 11 -5.23 -6.05 -2.50
CA CYS A 11 -6.50 -5.98 -3.18
C CYS A 11 -7.64 -6.09 -2.17
N GLY A 12 -8.67 -5.23 -2.28
CA GLY A 12 -9.80 -5.20 -1.37
C GLY A 12 -9.71 -4.11 -0.29
N GLU A 13 -10.58 -4.20 0.70
CA GLU A 13 -10.70 -3.24 1.80
C GLU A 13 -10.27 -3.88 3.13
N PRO A 14 -9.17 -3.44 3.76
CA PRO A 14 -8.68 -4.05 5.00
C PRO A 14 -9.66 -3.98 6.16
N LEU A 15 -10.42 -2.88 6.28
CA LEU A 15 -11.38 -2.67 7.37
C LEU A 15 -12.59 -3.61 7.32
N LEU A 16 -12.75 -4.41 6.24
CA LEU A 16 -13.70 -5.52 6.20
C LEU A 16 -13.25 -6.72 7.05
N HIS A 17 -11.94 -6.82 7.34
CA HIS A 17 -11.43 -7.96 8.10
C HIS A 17 -11.68 -7.75 9.59
N TYR A 18 -12.50 -8.60 10.20
CA TYR A 18 -12.95 -8.46 11.61
C TYR A 18 -11.82 -8.50 12.65
N ASP A 19 -10.68 -9.10 12.35
CA ASP A 19 -9.52 -9.18 13.23
C ASP A 19 -8.36 -8.25 12.83
N ILE A 20 -8.57 -7.25 11.96
CA ILE A 20 -7.49 -6.41 11.44
C ILE A 20 -6.65 -5.74 12.55
N PHE A 21 -7.30 -5.24 13.60
CA PHE A 21 -6.61 -4.62 14.73
C PHE A 21 -5.80 -5.63 15.57
N LYS A 22 -6.31 -6.87 15.72
CA LYS A 22 -5.53 -7.96 16.34
C LYS A 22 -4.31 -8.33 15.50
N MET A 23 -4.41 -8.24 14.17
CA MET A 23 -3.27 -8.49 13.28
C MET A 23 -2.22 -7.41 13.44
N PHE A 24 -2.60 -6.13 13.61
CA PHE A 24 -1.65 -5.06 13.93
C PHE A 24 -0.93 -5.33 15.26
N ASP A 25 -1.69 -5.66 16.31
CA ASP A 25 -1.13 -5.98 17.62
C ASP A 25 -0.16 -7.16 17.57
N TYR A 26 -0.52 -8.20 16.83
CA TYR A 26 0.33 -9.38 16.65
C TYR A 26 1.64 -9.01 15.93
N ALA A 27 1.55 -8.26 14.86
CA ALA A 27 2.72 -7.82 14.09
C ALA A 27 3.66 -6.96 14.95
N HIS A 28 3.11 -6.01 15.69
CA HIS A 28 3.88 -5.15 16.59
C HIS A 28 4.58 -5.96 17.69
N LYS A 29 3.87 -6.88 18.37
CA LYS A 29 4.44 -7.80 19.36
C LYS A 29 5.51 -8.73 18.78
N ALA A 30 5.42 -9.06 17.49
CA ALA A 30 6.42 -9.83 16.77
C ALA A 30 7.66 -9.01 16.34
N GLY A 31 7.70 -7.71 16.66
CA GLY A 31 8.83 -6.83 16.38
C GLY A 31 8.76 -6.09 15.04
N VAL A 32 7.59 -6.05 14.40
CA VAL A 32 7.38 -5.17 13.24
C VAL A 32 7.11 -3.76 13.75
N ASN A 33 8.03 -2.85 13.48
CA ASN A 33 7.97 -1.49 14.00
C ASN A 33 7.19 -0.52 13.11
N TYR A 34 6.95 -0.89 11.85
CA TYR A 34 6.32 0.00 10.88
C TYR A 34 5.15 -0.67 10.16
N ILE A 35 3.93 -0.31 10.55
CA ILE A 35 2.69 -0.88 10.02
C ILE A 35 1.92 0.20 9.27
N VAL A 36 1.55 -0.11 8.03
CA VAL A 36 0.85 0.81 7.11
C VAL A 36 -0.42 0.18 6.60
N MET A 37 -1.49 0.96 6.49
CA MET A 37 -2.74 0.53 5.89
C MET A 37 -3.28 1.58 4.91
N ASN A 38 -3.67 1.14 3.71
CA ASN A 38 -4.51 1.95 2.83
C ASN A 38 -5.96 1.45 2.92
N THR A 39 -6.90 2.36 2.94
CA THR A 39 -8.35 2.07 3.02
C THR A 39 -9.12 2.97 2.05
N ASN A 40 -10.29 2.52 1.61
CA ASN A 40 -11.21 3.37 0.86
C ASN A 40 -12.02 4.34 1.75
N GLY A 41 -11.91 4.22 3.07
CA GLY A 41 -12.55 5.09 4.06
C GLY A 41 -14.06 4.89 4.23
N THR A 42 -14.70 4.03 3.44
CA THR A 42 -16.18 3.88 3.46
C THR A 42 -16.73 3.27 4.75
N LEU A 43 -15.90 2.49 5.45
CA LEU A 43 -16.27 1.80 6.69
C LEU A 43 -15.91 2.58 7.96
N LEU A 44 -15.25 3.73 7.83
CA LEU A 44 -14.93 4.55 8.99
C LEU A 44 -16.21 4.96 9.73
N ASN A 45 -16.18 4.75 11.03
CA ASN A 45 -17.18 5.20 11.98
C ASN A 45 -16.49 5.47 13.33
N GLU A 46 -17.18 6.05 14.29
CA GLU A 46 -16.61 6.44 15.58
C GLU A 46 -15.86 5.30 16.28
N LYS A 47 -16.43 4.10 16.29
CA LYS A 47 -15.79 2.92 16.88
C LYS A 47 -14.47 2.57 16.18
N MET A 48 -14.45 2.58 14.84
CA MET A 48 -13.24 2.27 14.08
C MET A 48 -12.19 3.36 14.24
N ILE A 49 -12.58 4.62 14.34
CA ILE A 49 -11.69 5.75 14.58
C ILE A 49 -10.90 5.52 15.88
N HIS A 50 -11.58 5.23 16.98
CA HIS A 50 -10.90 4.92 18.26
C HIS A 50 -10.01 3.68 18.15
N GLN A 51 -10.49 2.60 17.52
CA GLN A 51 -9.66 1.40 17.31
C GLN A 51 -8.40 1.67 16.48
N ILE A 52 -8.47 2.56 15.48
CA ILE A 52 -7.32 2.99 14.68
C ILE A 52 -6.33 3.76 15.57
N VAL A 53 -6.81 4.71 16.32
CA VAL A 53 -5.96 5.54 17.19
C VAL A 53 -5.31 4.70 18.32
N GLU A 54 -6.02 3.75 18.92
CA GLU A 54 -5.49 2.83 19.93
C GLU A 54 -4.54 1.76 19.38
N SER A 55 -4.58 1.47 18.06
CA SER A 55 -3.79 0.40 17.45
C SER A 55 -2.34 0.79 17.21
N PRO A 56 -1.39 -0.14 17.05
CA PRO A 56 0.00 0.17 16.71
C PRO A 56 0.22 0.53 15.22
N LEU A 57 -0.82 0.96 14.52
CA LEU A 57 -0.73 1.42 13.13
C LEU A 57 0.08 2.72 13.06
N ASN A 58 1.09 2.81 12.20
CA ASN A 58 1.92 4.01 12.06
C ASN A 58 1.35 4.97 11.00
N ILE A 59 0.86 4.42 9.88
CA ILE A 59 0.28 5.24 8.82
C ILE A 59 -1.05 4.66 8.37
N ILE A 60 -2.06 5.53 8.25
CA ILE A 60 -3.29 5.27 7.51
C ILE A 60 -3.37 6.18 6.29
N ARG A 61 -3.67 5.60 5.12
CA ARG A 61 -3.89 6.37 3.90
C ARG A 61 -5.26 6.08 3.32
N PHE A 62 -5.91 7.13 2.86
CA PHE A 62 -7.21 7.03 2.21
C PHE A 62 -7.05 7.10 0.69
N SER A 63 -7.67 6.14 -0.01
CA SER A 63 -7.66 6.11 -1.48
C SER A 63 -8.75 7.04 -2.01
N ILE A 64 -8.40 8.28 -2.28
CA ILE A 64 -9.30 9.32 -2.77
C ILE A 64 -8.83 9.77 -4.16
N ASP A 65 -9.66 9.66 -5.17
CA ASP A 65 -9.30 9.95 -6.56
C ASP A 65 -10.05 11.19 -7.09
N GLY A 66 -9.33 12.28 -7.30
CA GLY A 66 -9.83 13.50 -7.92
C GLY A 66 -10.80 14.34 -7.09
N SER A 67 -11.59 15.18 -7.77
CA SER A 67 -12.66 15.97 -7.17
C SER A 67 -13.82 15.11 -6.69
N ALA A 68 -14.77 15.67 -5.94
CA ALA A 68 -15.94 14.94 -5.46
C ALA A 68 -16.76 14.31 -6.61
N GLU A 69 -16.88 15.01 -7.75
CA GLU A 69 -17.55 14.51 -8.94
C GLU A 69 -16.79 13.34 -9.57
N THR A 70 -15.48 13.51 -9.76
CA THR A 70 -14.59 12.47 -10.31
C THR A 70 -14.55 11.25 -9.39
N PHE A 71 -14.43 11.47 -8.08
CA PHE A 71 -14.46 10.40 -7.08
C PHE A 71 -15.75 9.56 -7.16
N LYS A 72 -16.91 10.24 -7.20
CA LYS A 72 -18.19 9.57 -7.35
C LYS A 72 -18.30 8.75 -8.65
N LYS A 73 -17.78 9.30 -9.75
CA LYS A 73 -17.75 8.60 -11.05
C LYS A 73 -16.88 7.34 -11.02
N ILE A 74 -15.69 7.41 -10.37
CA ILE A 74 -14.72 6.31 -10.32
C ILE A 74 -15.11 5.27 -9.26
N ARG A 75 -15.47 5.73 -8.05
CA ARG A 75 -15.68 4.88 -6.86
C ARG A 75 -17.13 4.53 -6.58
N GLY A 76 -18.08 5.25 -7.19
CA GLY A 76 -19.52 5.01 -7.03
C GLY A 76 -20.10 5.42 -5.68
N VAL A 77 -19.36 6.20 -4.87
CA VAL A 77 -19.77 6.67 -3.54
C VAL A 77 -19.54 8.16 -3.41
N GLU A 78 -20.29 8.80 -2.49
CA GLU A 78 -20.14 10.23 -2.20
C GLU A 78 -18.88 10.47 -1.33
N LEU A 79 -18.09 11.50 -1.68
CA LEU A 79 -16.86 11.85 -0.97
C LEU A 79 -17.16 12.51 0.38
N ASP A 80 -18.18 13.37 0.47
CA ASP A 80 -18.47 14.20 1.63
C ASP A 80 -18.54 13.44 2.95
N LYS A 81 -19.17 12.24 2.93
CA LYS A 81 -19.26 11.39 4.12
C LYS A 81 -17.91 10.81 4.52
N ILE A 82 -17.09 10.45 3.54
CA ILE A 82 -15.75 9.90 3.80
C ILE A 82 -14.85 11.00 4.34
N GLU A 83 -14.90 12.18 3.74
CA GLU A 83 -14.15 13.35 4.20
C GLU A 83 -14.54 13.75 5.61
N ALA A 84 -15.83 13.77 5.96
CA ALA A 84 -16.29 14.05 7.32
C ALA A 84 -15.69 13.03 8.33
N ASN A 85 -15.61 11.76 7.97
CA ASN A 85 -14.99 10.74 8.81
C ASN A 85 -13.46 10.90 8.91
N ILE A 86 -12.79 11.33 7.84
CA ILE A 86 -11.35 11.66 7.84
C ILE A 86 -11.08 12.84 8.77
N LEU A 87 -11.88 13.90 8.69
CA LEU A 87 -11.79 15.05 9.58
C LEU A 87 -12.01 14.65 11.05
N ARG A 88 -12.98 13.77 11.30
CA ARG A 88 -13.20 13.24 12.65
C ARG A 88 -12.02 12.41 13.16
N LEU A 89 -11.43 11.56 12.32
CA LEU A 89 -10.21 10.84 12.69
C LEU A 89 -9.06 11.81 12.98
N LYS A 90 -8.91 12.89 12.20
CA LYS A 90 -7.92 13.94 12.45
C LYS A 90 -8.08 14.53 13.87
N GLU A 91 -9.28 14.94 14.24
CA GLU A 91 -9.56 15.49 15.57
C GLU A 91 -9.16 14.52 16.69
N VAL A 92 -9.55 13.24 16.58
CA VAL A 92 -9.24 12.23 17.60
C VAL A 92 -7.75 11.93 17.66
N LYS A 93 -7.10 11.75 16.51
CA LYS A 93 -5.65 11.50 16.48
C LYS A 93 -4.84 12.66 17.06
N GLU A 94 -5.20 13.91 16.74
CA GLU A 94 -4.51 15.08 17.27
C GLU A 94 -4.60 15.19 18.79
N ALA A 95 -5.73 14.74 19.37
CA ALA A 95 -5.96 14.75 20.80
C ALA A 95 -5.31 13.56 21.54
N GLU A 96 -5.32 12.36 20.95
CA GLU A 96 -5.01 11.11 21.67
C GLU A 96 -3.70 10.46 21.17
N ARG A 97 -3.34 10.63 19.89
CA ARG A 97 -2.18 10.01 19.27
C ARG A 97 -1.63 10.82 18.08
N PRO A 98 -1.00 11.97 18.34
CA PRO A 98 -0.52 12.88 17.28
C PRO A 98 0.52 12.25 16.34
N GLU A 99 1.25 11.22 16.79
CA GLU A 99 2.24 10.49 15.98
C GLU A 99 1.65 9.56 14.92
N LEU A 100 0.34 9.24 14.96
CA LEU A 100 -0.32 8.52 13.88
C LEU A 100 -0.33 9.38 12.62
N SER A 101 0.33 8.94 11.58
CA SER A 101 0.37 9.67 10.31
C SER A 101 -0.86 9.36 9.46
N MET A 102 -1.48 10.41 8.93
CA MET A 102 -2.64 10.32 8.03
C MET A 102 -2.27 10.83 6.65
N GLY A 103 -2.70 10.11 5.60
CA GLY A 103 -2.47 10.56 4.23
C GLY A 103 -3.62 10.27 3.29
N VAL A 104 -3.56 10.87 2.12
CA VAL A 104 -4.41 10.52 0.97
C VAL A 104 -3.54 10.06 -0.20
N VAL A 105 -4.05 9.11 -0.97
CA VAL A 105 -3.41 8.61 -2.19
C VAL A 105 -4.33 8.85 -3.36
N PHE A 106 -3.81 9.51 -4.38
CA PHE A 106 -4.49 9.88 -5.59
C PHE A 106 -3.82 9.23 -6.81
N THR A 107 -4.57 8.41 -7.54
CA THR A 107 -4.08 7.85 -8.80
C THR A 107 -4.38 8.80 -9.95
N VAL A 108 -3.33 9.36 -10.54
CA VAL A 108 -3.44 10.29 -11.68
C VAL A 108 -3.63 9.50 -12.97
N GLU A 109 -4.78 9.69 -13.58
CA GLU A 109 -5.18 9.16 -14.87
C GLU A 109 -5.61 10.29 -15.80
N GLU A 110 -5.96 9.98 -17.03
CA GLU A 110 -6.44 11.00 -18.00
C GLU A 110 -7.66 11.74 -17.46
N GLU A 111 -8.61 11.00 -16.84
CA GLU A 111 -9.84 11.58 -16.27
C GLU A 111 -9.60 12.42 -15.02
N THR A 112 -8.50 12.24 -14.32
CA THR A 112 -8.21 12.89 -13.02
C THR A 112 -7.08 13.90 -13.10
N GLN A 113 -6.35 13.97 -14.22
CA GLN A 113 -5.19 14.86 -14.38
C GLN A 113 -5.51 16.32 -14.09
N GLN A 114 -6.66 16.79 -14.53
CA GLN A 114 -7.11 18.18 -14.36
C GLN A 114 -7.40 18.54 -12.90
N ASP A 115 -7.72 17.56 -12.06
CA ASP A 115 -8.11 17.76 -10.66
C ASP A 115 -6.89 17.81 -9.72
N THR A 116 -5.67 17.51 -10.22
CA THR A 116 -4.49 17.24 -9.38
C THR A 116 -4.11 18.39 -8.48
N ASP A 117 -4.00 19.61 -9.02
CA ASP A 117 -3.54 20.77 -8.25
C ASP A 117 -4.58 21.19 -7.18
N GLU A 118 -5.86 21.18 -7.54
CA GLU A 118 -6.94 21.48 -6.60
C GLU A 118 -7.05 20.42 -5.51
N TYR A 119 -6.89 19.14 -5.88
CA TYR A 119 -6.83 18.02 -4.94
C TYR A 119 -5.71 18.20 -3.92
N ILE A 120 -4.48 18.46 -4.36
CA ILE A 120 -3.34 18.65 -3.47
C ILE A 120 -3.61 19.79 -2.50
N LYS A 121 -4.03 20.95 -3.02
CA LYS A 121 -4.34 22.13 -2.22
C LYS A 121 -5.44 21.91 -1.19
N HIS A 122 -6.44 21.08 -1.51
CA HIS A 122 -7.52 20.75 -0.58
C HIS A 122 -7.00 19.87 0.57
N TRP A 123 -6.30 18.77 0.22
CA TRP A 123 -5.93 17.77 1.20
C TRP A 123 -4.69 18.11 2.05
N GLU A 124 -3.75 18.95 1.56
CA GLU A 124 -2.54 19.36 2.30
C GLU A 124 -2.84 20.05 3.64
N ASN A 125 -4.05 20.61 3.81
CA ASN A 125 -4.49 21.24 5.05
C ASN A 125 -5.26 20.27 5.98
N ILE A 126 -5.57 19.06 5.51
CA ILE A 126 -6.39 18.09 6.23
C ILE A 126 -5.56 16.93 6.74
N VAL A 127 -4.60 16.45 5.95
CA VAL A 127 -3.79 15.26 6.26
C VAL A 127 -2.31 15.59 6.31
N ASP A 128 -1.51 14.70 6.92
CA ASP A 128 -0.07 14.87 7.05
C ASP A 128 0.66 14.68 5.70
N HIS A 129 0.10 13.83 4.80
CA HIS A 129 0.71 13.53 3.51
C HIS A 129 -0.31 13.47 2.37
N VAL A 130 0.00 14.13 1.26
CA VAL A 130 -0.73 13.99 0.00
C VAL A 130 0.16 13.29 -1.01
N ARG A 131 -0.23 12.10 -1.44
CA ARG A 131 0.52 11.32 -2.42
C ARG A 131 -0.23 11.23 -3.74
N THR A 132 0.42 11.63 -4.83
CA THR A 132 -0.04 11.35 -6.18
C THR A 132 0.80 10.24 -6.79
N GLN A 133 0.18 9.35 -7.55
CA GLN A 133 0.86 8.30 -8.28
C GLN A 133 0.25 8.15 -9.68
N PRO A 134 1.08 7.99 -10.73
CA PRO A 134 0.54 7.73 -12.04
C PRO A 134 -0.11 6.34 -12.08
N LYS A 135 -1.14 6.19 -12.91
CA LYS A 135 -1.71 4.88 -13.21
C LYS A 135 -0.64 3.96 -13.79
N LEU A 136 -0.66 2.71 -13.36
CA LEU A 136 0.20 1.67 -13.92
C LEU A 136 -0.10 1.50 -15.42
N ILE A 137 0.84 1.91 -16.27
CA ILE A 137 0.74 1.75 -17.72
C ILE A 137 1.53 0.49 -18.10
N GLN A 138 0.90 -0.40 -18.86
CA GLN A 138 1.61 -1.56 -19.40
C GLN A 138 2.54 -1.11 -20.52
N SER A 139 3.83 -1.34 -20.35
CA SER A 139 4.86 -1.10 -21.35
C SER A 139 5.91 -2.22 -21.30
N PRO A 140 6.54 -2.56 -22.43
CA PRO A 140 7.58 -3.59 -22.44
C PRO A 140 8.68 -3.29 -21.44
N ARG A 141 8.95 -4.24 -20.55
CA ARG A 141 10.00 -4.13 -19.54
C ARG A 141 11.39 -4.09 -20.19
N LYS A 142 12.20 -3.13 -19.79
CA LYS A 142 13.56 -2.93 -20.32
C LYS A 142 14.65 -3.38 -19.36
N GLU A 143 14.38 -3.35 -18.05
CA GLU A 143 15.35 -3.64 -16.99
C GLU A 143 14.82 -4.68 -16.01
N PRO A 144 15.68 -5.45 -15.32
CA PRO A 144 15.27 -6.33 -14.24
C PRO A 144 14.49 -5.59 -13.14
N CYS A 145 13.47 -6.24 -12.59
CA CYS A 145 12.76 -5.72 -11.43
C CYS A 145 13.66 -5.82 -10.19
N PRO A 146 13.84 -4.75 -9.39
CA PRO A 146 14.64 -4.80 -8.18
C PRO A 146 13.97 -5.59 -7.04
N GLU A 147 12.64 -5.67 -7.01
CA GLU A 147 11.89 -6.27 -5.90
C GLU A 147 12.29 -7.71 -5.57
N PRO A 148 12.41 -8.67 -6.52
CA PRO A 148 12.84 -10.03 -6.21
C PRO A 148 14.26 -10.14 -5.68
N PHE A 149 15.11 -9.13 -5.90
CA PHE A 149 16.51 -9.15 -5.48
C PHE A 149 16.74 -8.54 -4.10
N GLY A 150 15.80 -7.74 -3.59
CA GLY A 150 15.94 -7.05 -2.31
C GLY A 150 17.11 -6.07 -2.26
N LYS A 151 17.48 -5.46 -3.39
CA LYS A 151 18.64 -4.55 -3.46
C LYS A 151 18.42 -3.24 -2.71
N ASP A 152 17.21 -2.70 -2.80
CA ASP A 152 16.81 -1.51 -2.07
C ASP A 152 15.79 -1.91 -0.98
N TYR A 153 14.82 -2.70 -1.35
CA TYR A 153 13.87 -3.37 -0.46
C TYR A 153 13.39 -4.64 -1.12
N GLY A 154 13.22 -5.71 -0.33
CA GLY A 154 12.59 -6.94 -0.79
C GLY A 154 11.10 -6.93 -0.46
N LYS A 155 10.26 -7.42 -1.36
CA LYS A 155 8.82 -7.46 -1.16
C LYS A 155 8.29 -8.87 -1.36
N LEU A 156 7.45 -9.32 -0.46
CA LEU A 156 6.58 -10.47 -0.62
C LEU A 156 5.14 -10.04 -0.30
N VAL A 157 4.19 -10.59 -1.01
CA VAL A 157 2.77 -10.38 -0.75
C VAL A 157 2.15 -11.71 -0.34
N VAL A 158 1.46 -11.72 0.79
CA VAL A 158 0.68 -12.85 1.27
C VAL A 158 -0.79 -12.57 0.99
N LEU A 159 -1.41 -13.40 0.19
CA LEU A 159 -2.83 -13.28 -0.14
C LEU A 159 -3.72 -13.84 0.98
N TRP A 160 -5.00 -13.59 0.90
CA TRP A 160 -6.01 -14.00 1.90
C TRP A 160 -6.05 -15.50 2.20
N ASP A 161 -5.68 -16.34 1.23
CA ASP A 161 -5.62 -17.80 1.35
C ASP A 161 -4.25 -18.33 1.82
N GLY A 162 -3.30 -17.41 2.11
CA GLY A 162 -1.93 -17.71 2.49
C GLY A 162 -0.96 -17.88 1.31
N THR A 163 -1.45 -17.84 0.07
CA THR A 163 -0.56 -17.89 -1.11
C THR A 163 0.42 -16.72 -1.09
N VAL A 164 1.70 -17.01 -1.30
CA VAL A 164 2.77 -16.01 -1.34
C VAL A 164 3.16 -15.75 -2.79
N ILE A 165 3.23 -14.46 -3.15
CA ILE A 165 3.56 -13.95 -4.47
C ILE A 165 4.67 -12.89 -4.38
N PRO A 166 5.45 -12.64 -5.46
CA PRO A 166 6.60 -11.74 -5.42
C PRO A 166 6.26 -10.26 -5.33
N CYS A 167 5.09 -9.84 -5.80
CA CYS A 167 4.69 -8.42 -5.78
C CYS A 167 3.18 -8.23 -5.93
N CYS A 168 2.70 -7.02 -5.63
CA CYS A 168 1.27 -6.68 -5.67
C CYS A 168 0.66 -6.67 -7.09
N VAL A 169 1.47 -6.57 -8.15
CA VAL A 169 1.00 -6.60 -9.55
C VAL A 169 0.53 -7.99 -9.96
N ASP A 170 1.07 -9.04 -9.33
CA ASP A 170 0.67 -10.43 -9.59
C ASP A 170 -0.57 -10.87 -8.78
N TYR A 171 -1.58 -10.02 -8.69
CA TYR A 171 -2.80 -10.27 -7.88
C TYR A 171 -3.57 -11.54 -8.27
N ASN A 172 -3.34 -12.09 -9.46
CA ASN A 172 -3.88 -13.38 -9.90
C ASN A 172 -3.04 -14.58 -9.45
N ALA A 173 -1.95 -14.35 -8.71
CA ALA A 173 -1.04 -15.38 -8.23
C ALA A 173 -0.50 -16.30 -9.35
N SER A 174 -0.09 -15.72 -10.47
CA SER A 174 0.54 -16.47 -11.57
C SER A 174 1.99 -16.91 -11.25
N LEU A 175 2.64 -16.22 -10.31
CA LEU A 175 3.99 -16.51 -9.80
C LEU A 175 3.92 -16.93 -8.33
N LYS A 176 3.34 -18.09 -8.05
CA LYS A 176 3.27 -18.61 -6.68
C LYS A 176 4.66 -19.00 -6.19
N LEU A 177 5.03 -18.47 -5.02
CA LEU A 177 6.28 -18.78 -4.34
C LEU A 177 6.12 -19.85 -3.25
N GLY A 178 4.90 -20.09 -2.79
CA GLY A 178 4.53 -21.04 -1.75
C GLY A 178 3.32 -20.58 -0.95
N ASN A 179 3.18 -21.08 0.28
CA ASN A 179 2.03 -20.74 1.14
C ASN A 179 2.48 -20.48 2.59
N ALA A 180 2.21 -19.30 3.11
CA ALA A 180 2.59 -18.86 4.46
C ALA A 180 1.86 -19.61 5.60
N LYS A 181 0.81 -20.42 5.31
CA LYS A 181 0.17 -21.29 6.30
C LYS A 181 0.96 -22.55 6.58
N THR A 182 1.82 -22.97 5.67
CA THR A 182 2.57 -24.24 5.74
C THR A 182 4.08 -24.05 5.69
N GLU A 183 4.57 -22.88 5.31
CA GLU A 183 5.98 -22.60 5.07
C GLU A 183 6.39 -21.27 5.74
N GLN A 184 7.66 -21.21 6.17
CA GLN A 184 8.20 -19.95 6.70
C GLN A 184 8.45 -18.95 5.58
N VAL A 185 7.97 -17.71 5.73
CA VAL A 185 8.15 -16.65 4.73
C VAL A 185 9.63 -16.38 4.42
N SER A 186 10.52 -16.53 5.42
CA SER A 186 11.97 -16.40 5.24
C SER A 186 12.57 -17.46 4.31
N ASP A 187 11.98 -18.66 4.28
CA ASP A 187 12.43 -19.75 3.42
C ASP A 187 11.89 -19.55 2.00
N LEU A 188 10.65 -19.09 1.88
CA LEU A 188 10.05 -18.73 0.59
C LEU A 188 10.85 -17.67 -0.15
N TRP A 189 11.47 -16.70 0.56
CA TRP A 189 12.35 -15.69 -0.04
C TRP A 189 13.62 -16.27 -0.69
N LYS A 190 13.99 -17.52 -0.33
CA LYS A 190 15.23 -18.19 -0.75
C LYS A 190 14.98 -19.44 -1.58
N ASN A 191 13.73 -19.79 -1.83
CA ASN A 191 13.37 -21.02 -2.53
C ASN A 191 13.72 -20.99 -4.04
N GLU A 192 13.50 -22.11 -4.73
CA GLU A 192 13.84 -22.27 -6.13
C GLU A 192 12.96 -21.40 -7.05
N GLU A 193 11.73 -21.12 -6.68
CA GLU A 193 10.82 -20.25 -7.41
C GLU A 193 11.35 -18.82 -7.46
N VAL A 194 11.81 -18.29 -6.32
CA VAL A 194 12.42 -16.95 -6.25
C VAL A 194 13.75 -16.92 -6.99
N LYS A 195 14.59 -17.96 -6.89
CA LYS A 195 15.85 -18.05 -7.62
C LYS A 195 15.60 -18.09 -9.14
N THR A 196 14.62 -18.86 -9.56
CA THR A 196 14.22 -18.94 -10.98
C THR A 196 13.74 -17.58 -11.49
N LEU A 197 12.89 -16.89 -10.71
CA LEU A 197 12.41 -15.54 -11.03
C LEU A 197 13.57 -14.55 -11.17
N ARG A 198 14.53 -14.56 -10.25
CA ARG A 198 15.75 -13.71 -10.31
C ARG A 198 16.55 -14.00 -11.57
N TYR A 199 16.83 -15.28 -11.85
CA TYR A 199 17.56 -15.69 -13.04
C TYR A 199 16.87 -15.24 -14.34
N GLN A 200 15.55 -15.41 -14.43
CA GLN A 200 14.78 -14.94 -15.59
C GLN A 200 14.89 -13.42 -15.78
N HIS A 201 14.85 -12.65 -14.69
CA HIS A 201 15.02 -11.21 -14.73
C HIS A 201 16.43 -10.79 -15.15
N GLU A 202 17.48 -11.48 -14.69
CA GLU A 202 18.87 -11.24 -15.08
C GLU A 202 19.13 -11.55 -16.57
N LYS A 203 18.40 -12.53 -17.12
CA LYS A 203 18.52 -12.90 -18.54
C LYS A 203 17.59 -12.11 -19.47
N GLY A 204 16.76 -11.22 -18.94
CA GLY A 204 15.75 -10.50 -19.74
C GLY A 204 14.61 -11.38 -20.26
N SER A 205 14.44 -12.58 -19.72
CA SER A 205 13.40 -13.55 -20.08
C SER A 205 12.24 -13.45 -19.07
N TYR A 206 11.56 -12.33 -19.07
CA TYR A 206 10.58 -11.98 -18.08
C TYR A 206 9.32 -12.87 -18.10
N PRO A 207 8.80 -13.31 -16.94
CA PRO A 207 7.47 -13.92 -16.85
C PRO A 207 6.39 -13.03 -17.45
N LYS A 208 5.30 -13.62 -17.95
CA LYS A 208 4.23 -12.90 -18.66
C LYS A 208 3.71 -11.68 -17.85
N VAL A 209 3.50 -11.80 -16.54
CA VAL A 209 3.03 -10.72 -15.68
C VAL A 209 4.07 -9.61 -15.53
N CYS A 210 5.38 -9.93 -15.64
CA CYS A 210 6.48 -8.99 -15.54
C CYS A 210 6.85 -8.34 -16.88
N ALA A 211 6.57 -8.99 -18.00
CA ALA A 211 7.05 -8.59 -19.33
C ALA A 211 6.58 -7.19 -19.76
N ASN A 212 5.40 -6.77 -19.33
CA ASN A 212 4.82 -5.47 -19.63
C ASN A 212 4.60 -4.61 -18.36
N CYS A 213 5.30 -4.91 -17.27
CA CYS A 213 5.17 -4.18 -16.02
C CYS A 213 6.20 -3.04 -15.95
N ASN A 214 5.77 -1.82 -15.70
CA ASN A 214 6.62 -0.65 -15.48
C ASN A 214 6.59 -0.11 -14.03
N GLU A 215 6.04 -0.86 -13.08
CA GLU A 215 5.94 -0.47 -11.66
C GLU A 215 7.29 -0.02 -11.09
N CYS A 216 8.38 -0.66 -11.50
CA CYS A 216 9.72 -0.27 -11.03
C CYS A 216 10.18 1.10 -11.56
N GLU A 217 9.71 1.54 -12.72
CA GLU A 217 10.00 2.88 -13.26
C GLU A 217 9.20 3.92 -12.46
N ILE A 218 7.94 3.62 -12.17
CA ILE A 218 7.07 4.44 -11.33
C ILE A 218 7.64 4.53 -9.91
N SER A 219 8.08 3.41 -9.34
CA SER A 219 8.66 3.40 -7.99
C SER A 219 10.00 4.11 -7.90
N LYS A 220 10.80 4.16 -8.97
CA LYS A 220 12.03 4.98 -9.01
C LYS A 220 11.74 6.47 -8.92
N THR A 221 10.66 6.94 -9.54
CA THR A 221 10.21 8.34 -9.44
C THR A 221 9.55 8.65 -8.11
N ASN A 222 8.89 7.66 -7.50
CA ASN A 222 8.18 7.77 -6.22
C ASN A 222 8.99 7.32 -5.00
N LYS A 223 10.22 6.79 -5.16
CA LYS A 223 11.09 6.34 -4.05
C LYS A 223 11.34 7.45 -3.03
N ARG A 224 11.43 8.69 -3.49
CA ARG A 224 11.63 9.85 -2.64
C ARG A 224 10.52 10.00 -1.60
N PHE A 225 9.27 9.74 -1.97
CA PHE A 225 8.10 9.90 -1.10
C PHE A 225 7.92 8.76 -0.08
N PHE A 226 8.30 7.52 -0.40
CA PHE A 226 8.08 6.39 0.51
C PHE A 226 9.11 6.33 1.65
N PHE A 227 10.35 6.76 1.37
CA PHE A 227 11.44 6.80 2.37
C PHE A 227 11.51 8.13 3.11
N ASP A 228 11.14 9.24 2.47
CA ASP A 228 11.10 10.56 3.12
C ASP A 228 10.02 10.59 4.20
N GLU A 229 8.82 10.00 3.95
CA GLU A 229 7.77 9.83 4.97
C GLU A 229 8.22 8.99 6.17
N ILE A 230 9.12 8.02 5.97
CA ILE A 230 9.66 7.18 7.05
C ILE A 230 10.74 7.92 7.84
N GLN A 231 11.56 8.75 7.19
CA GLN A 231 12.61 9.51 7.86
C GLN A 231 12.08 10.71 8.66
N GLU A 232 10.92 11.25 8.30
CA GLU A 232 10.28 12.33 9.05
C GLU A 232 9.52 11.84 10.30
N VAL A 233 9.25 10.52 10.41
CA VAL A 233 8.53 9.89 11.53
C VAL A 233 9.47 9.17 12.51
N ILE A 234 10.77 9.04 12.18
CA ILE A 234 11.82 8.49 13.05
C ILE A 234 12.65 9.62 13.63
#